data_255c4564816a0a31364b37b1b3b70e64
#
_entry.id   255c4564816a0a31364b37b1b3b70e64
#
_cell.length_a   1.000
_cell.length_b   1.000
_cell.length_c   1.000
_cell.angle_alpha   90.00
_cell.angle_beta   90.00
_cell.angle_gamma   90.00
#
_symmetry.space_group_name_H-M   'P 1'
#
loop_
_entity.id
_entity.type
_entity.pdbx_description
1 polymer ?
#
loop_
_entity_poly.entity_id
_entity_poly.type
_entity_poly.pdbx_seq_one_letter_code
_entity_poly.pdbx_strand_id
1 'polypeptide(L)'
;MTAEAAGQQSEDDPDTMTADQSADALARRLFVDALGALELYTVYVGERLGLYRALADGGPATSSELAVRTGTVERYVREWLEHHAASGLLAVDDPAAGPLDRRYRLPAGHLPVLADPDDVRYAAYKGVEMVRAARPLPDVVEAFRHGGAPPPLSWAPEGRAEFNRALFVNLLGSEWLPAIGEVDRRLRAEPPARVADMGCGTGWSSIAMATAYPRITVDGFDLDPDVVAAADEHAREAGLADRVRFSVLDAADPDLPGRYDLVTIFEALHDMARPVEALAAARGMLADGGSVVVADEPVADEFGVPASEEERYAYGWSVVSCLPSAMDDPETAATGAVMRPATLARYAHAAGFARTETLPLESDVWRFYRLVPGEG
;
A
#
# COMPACT_ATOMS: atom_id res chain seq x y z
N MET A 1 -22.74 -0.02 17.91
CA MET A 1 -21.41 -0.05 18.58
C MET A 1 -20.90 1.38 18.84
N THR A 2 -21.68 2.25 19.48
CA THR A 2 -21.33 3.68 19.53
C THR A 2 -21.43 4.30 20.94
N ALA A 3 -21.73 3.53 21.97
CA ALA A 3 -21.82 4.04 23.34
C ALA A 3 -20.70 3.54 24.28
N GLU A 4 -20.06 2.42 23.98
CA GLU A 4 -18.96 1.90 24.81
C GLU A 4 -17.60 2.54 24.48
N ALA A 5 -17.37 2.94 23.21
CA ALA A 5 -16.13 3.61 22.81
C ALA A 5 -16.02 5.05 23.35
N ALA A 6 -17.14 5.74 23.57
CA ALA A 6 -17.13 7.10 24.11
C ALA A 6 -16.90 7.14 25.64
N GLY A 7 -17.14 6.03 26.35
CA GLY A 7 -16.91 5.94 27.80
C GLY A 7 -15.45 5.65 28.19
N GLN A 8 -14.70 4.95 27.36
CA GLN A 8 -13.29 4.62 27.61
C GLN A 8 -12.32 5.79 27.30
N GLN A 9 -12.68 6.68 26.38
CA GLN A 9 -11.83 7.83 26.04
C GLN A 9 -11.72 8.89 27.15
N SER A 10 -12.63 8.90 28.15
CA SER A 10 -12.57 9.88 29.23
C SER A 10 -11.71 9.45 30.43
N GLU A 11 -11.31 8.18 30.51
CA GLU A 11 -10.46 7.67 31.60
C GLU A 11 -8.97 7.71 31.27
N ASP A 12 -8.59 7.82 30.00
CA ASP A 12 -7.21 7.80 29.50
C ASP A 12 -6.67 9.16 29.04
N ASP A 13 -7.32 10.26 29.42
CA ASP A 13 -6.84 11.62 29.08
C ASP A 13 -5.57 11.95 29.92
N PRO A 14 -4.39 12.11 29.29
CA PRO A 14 -3.14 12.36 29.99
C PRO A 14 -3.19 13.60 30.90
N ASP A 15 -4.01 14.60 30.57
CA ASP A 15 -4.13 15.83 31.34
C ASP A 15 -4.96 15.67 32.63
N THR A 16 -5.74 14.56 32.76
CA THR A 16 -6.53 14.24 33.97
C THR A 16 -5.83 13.27 34.90
N MET A 17 -4.74 12.62 34.44
CA MET A 17 -3.97 11.63 35.20
C MET A 17 -2.84 12.30 36.01
N THR A 18 -2.44 11.67 37.11
CA THR A 18 -1.15 12.05 37.75
C THR A 18 0.02 11.73 36.83
N ALA A 19 1.16 12.43 37.01
CA ALA A 19 2.37 12.20 36.21
C ALA A 19 2.82 10.74 36.21
N ASP A 20 2.75 10.06 37.35
CA ASP A 20 3.12 8.64 37.48
C ASP A 20 2.14 7.73 36.74
N GLN A 21 0.83 7.98 36.83
CA GLN A 21 -0.18 7.22 36.09
C GLN A 21 -0.02 7.39 34.59
N SER A 22 0.24 8.60 34.12
CA SER A 22 0.49 8.90 32.69
C SER A 22 1.77 8.19 32.20
N ALA A 23 2.84 8.17 32.99
CA ALA A 23 4.06 7.47 32.66
C ALA A 23 3.86 5.94 32.54
N ASP A 24 3.13 5.34 33.50
CA ASP A 24 2.82 3.91 33.48
C ASP A 24 1.96 3.53 32.27
N ALA A 25 0.94 4.34 31.96
CA ALA A 25 0.07 4.14 30.81
C ALA A 25 0.88 4.20 29.49
N LEU A 26 1.74 5.19 29.33
CA LEU A 26 2.62 5.31 28.15
C LEU A 26 3.57 4.13 28.04
N ALA A 27 4.21 3.72 29.13
CA ALA A 27 5.11 2.57 29.16
C ALA A 27 4.36 1.27 28.75
N ARG A 28 3.14 1.10 29.25
CA ARG A 28 2.29 -0.04 28.88
C ARG A 28 1.92 -0.01 27.40
N ARG A 29 1.55 1.15 26.86
CA ARG A 29 1.25 1.30 25.43
C ARG A 29 2.46 0.94 24.56
N LEU A 30 3.65 1.49 24.87
CA LEU A 30 4.88 1.16 24.13
C LEU A 30 5.24 -0.32 24.21
N PHE A 31 4.93 -1.00 25.32
CA PHE A 31 5.11 -2.45 25.41
C PHE A 31 4.15 -3.22 24.47
N VAL A 32 2.89 -2.80 24.39
CA VAL A 32 1.91 -3.38 23.45
C VAL A 32 2.32 -3.14 22.00
N ASP A 33 2.78 -1.92 21.69
CA ASP A 33 3.28 -1.57 20.36
C ASP A 33 4.51 -2.43 19.98
N ALA A 34 5.44 -2.66 20.92
CA ALA A 34 6.58 -3.55 20.72
C ALA A 34 6.17 -5.01 20.52
N LEU A 35 5.14 -5.48 21.24
CA LEU A 35 4.58 -6.83 21.05
C LEU A 35 4.02 -6.99 19.63
N GLY A 36 3.22 -6.03 19.16
CA GLY A 36 2.70 -6.04 17.79
C GLY A 36 3.80 -6.01 16.73
N ALA A 37 4.86 -5.21 16.95
CA ALA A 37 6.01 -5.19 16.04
C ALA A 37 6.72 -6.56 15.98
N LEU A 38 6.92 -7.23 17.12
CA LEU A 38 7.49 -8.58 17.15
C LEU A 38 6.59 -9.61 16.45
N GLU A 39 5.28 -9.51 16.61
CA GLU A 39 4.33 -10.36 15.88
C GLU A 39 4.46 -10.16 14.37
N LEU A 40 4.53 -8.93 13.88
CA LEU A 40 4.73 -8.65 12.45
C LEU A 40 6.07 -9.16 11.93
N TYR A 41 7.15 -9.09 12.72
CA TYR A 41 8.44 -9.69 12.33
C TYR A 41 8.36 -11.21 12.23
N THR A 42 7.58 -11.87 13.07
CA THR A 42 7.39 -13.32 12.96
C THR A 42 6.41 -13.69 11.85
N VAL A 43 5.46 -12.82 11.52
CA VAL A 43 4.63 -12.93 10.30
C VAL A 43 5.52 -12.84 9.05
N TYR A 44 6.47 -11.91 8.99
CA TYR A 44 7.47 -11.85 7.92
C TYR A 44 8.21 -13.18 7.73
N VAL A 45 8.66 -13.81 8.83
CA VAL A 45 9.34 -15.11 8.76
C VAL A 45 8.42 -16.18 8.17
N GLY A 46 7.16 -16.22 8.61
CA GLY A 46 6.18 -17.17 8.10
C GLY A 46 5.87 -16.99 6.62
N GLU A 47 5.71 -15.76 6.19
CA GLU A 47 5.46 -15.40 4.80
C GLU A 47 6.65 -15.77 3.89
N ARG A 48 7.85 -15.32 4.25
CA ARG A 48 9.08 -15.56 3.45
C ARG A 48 9.46 -17.02 3.33
N LEU A 49 9.10 -17.85 4.29
CA LEU A 49 9.36 -19.28 4.29
C LEU A 49 8.16 -20.12 3.81
N GLY A 50 7.04 -19.49 3.46
CA GLY A 50 5.84 -20.18 2.99
C GLY A 50 5.17 -21.06 4.06
N LEU A 51 5.38 -20.78 5.36
CA LEU A 51 4.89 -21.63 6.46
C LEU A 51 3.36 -21.64 6.54
N TYR A 52 2.72 -20.50 6.31
CA TYR A 52 1.25 -20.41 6.29
C TYR A 52 0.65 -21.21 5.14
N ARG A 53 1.23 -21.06 3.93
CA ARG A 53 0.77 -21.79 2.74
C ARG A 53 0.96 -23.30 2.91
N ALA A 54 2.09 -23.73 3.48
CA ALA A 54 2.33 -25.15 3.76
C ALA A 54 1.36 -25.75 4.78
N LEU A 55 0.85 -24.95 5.73
CA LEU A 55 -0.22 -25.35 6.65
C LEU A 55 -1.61 -25.32 5.96
N ALA A 56 -1.86 -24.34 5.08
CA ALA A 56 -3.10 -24.26 4.31
C ALA A 56 -3.28 -25.48 3.38
N ASP A 57 -2.25 -25.78 2.60
CA ASP A 57 -2.28 -26.84 1.58
C ASP A 57 -2.16 -28.25 2.19
N GLY A 58 -1.28 -28.40 3.17
CA GLY A 58 -0.94 -29.71 3.76
C GLY A 58 -1.72 -30.07 5.01
N GLY A 59 -2.58 -29.18 5.51
CA GLY A 59 -3.33 -29.35 6.75
C GLY A 59 -2.47 -29.38 8.02
N PRO A 60 -3.04 -29.74 9.18
CA PRO A 60 -2.36 -29.73 10.47
C PRO A 60 -1.03 -30.46 10.46
N ALA A 61 -0.01 -29.90 11.13
CA ALA A 61 1.33 -30.45 11.16
C ALA A 61 2.00 -30.32 12.54
N THR A 62 2.89 -31.25 12.86
CA THR A 62 3.89 -31.05 13.90
C THR A 62 5.02 -30.13 13.39
N SER A 63 5.87 -29.65 14.29
CA SER A 63 7.04 -28.86 13.92
C SER A 63 7.98 -29.61 12.96
N SER A 64 8.17 -30.91 13.16
CA SER A 64 8.98 -31.76 12.29
C SER A 64 8.37 -31.93 10.91
N GLU A 65 7.05 -32.17 10.82
CA GLU A 65 6.34 -32.31 9.55
C GLU A 65 6.37 -31.00 8.74
N LEU A 66 6.14 -29.85 9.39
CA LEU A 66 6.17 -28.54 8.72
C LEU A 66 7.57 -28.20 8.25
N ALA A 67 8.59 -28.45 9.07
CA ALA A 67 9.98 -28.23 8.69
C ALA A 67 10.37 -29.03 7.45
N VAL A 68 9.92 -30.29 7.34
CA VAL A 68 10.13 -31.13 6.14
C VAL A 68 9.40 -30.54 4.93
N ARG A 69 8.13 -30.10 5.08
CA ARG A 69 7.34 -29.52 3.98
C ARG A 69 7.98 -28.27 3.38
N THR A 70 8.65 -27.47 4.22
CA THR A 70 9.19 -26.15 3.84
C THR A 70 10.71 -26.11 3.68
N GLY A 71 11.39 -27.23 3.91
CA GLY A 71 12.86 -27.31 3.82
C GLY A 71 13.57 -26.47 4.89
N THR A 72 12.96 -26.31 6.05
CA THR A 72 13.45 -25.48 7.14
C THR A 72 13.96 -26.31 8.34
N VAL A 73 14.50 -25.65 9.36
CA VAL A 73 15.04 -26.31 10.56
C VAL A 73 13.97 -26.41 11.65
N GLU A 74 13.69 -27.64 12.10
CA GLU A 74 12.61 -27.95 13.04
C GLU A 74 12.62 -27.06 14.30
N ARG A 75 13.79 -26.82 14.91
CA ARG A 75 13.87 -26.05 16.15
C ARG A 75 13.35 -24.61 15.99
N TYR A 76 13.64 -23.99 14.84
CA TYR A 76 13.11 -22.66 14.52
C TYR A 76 11.62 -22.69 14.23
N VAL A 77 11.17 -23.67 13.45
CA VAL A 77 9.75 -23.87 13.13
C VAL A 77 8.93 -24.11 14.38
N ARG A 78 9.44 -24.90 15.36
CA ARG A 78 8.76 -25.14 16.62
C ARG A 78 8.56 -23.85 17.43
N GLU A 79 9.60 -23.03 17.57
CA GLU A 79 9.49 -21.74 18.26
C GLU A 79 8.47 -20.83 17.58
N TRP A 80 8.51 -20.77 16.25
CA TRP A 80 7.58 -20.01 15.45
C TRP A 80 6.13 -20.47 15.62
N LEU A 81 5.88 -21.78 15.58
CA LEU A 81 4.56 -22.38 15.80
C LEU A 81 4.02 -22.11 17.21
N GLU A 82 4.86 -22.26 18.23
CA GLU A 82 4.50 -21.97 19.61
C GLU A 82 4.17 -20.49 19.82
N HIS A 83 4.97 -19.58 19.28
CA HIS A 83 4.69 -18.15 19.29
C HIS A 83 3.36 -17.84 18.62
N HIS A 84 3.12 -18.35 17.39
CA HIS A 84 1.89 -18.08 16.65
C HIS A 84 0.65 -18.68 17.28
N ALA A 85 0.78 -19.81 17.95
CA ALA A 85 -0.33 -20.36 18.75
C ALA A 85 -0.60 -19.53 20.01
N ALA A 86 0.45 -19.04 20.68
CA ALA A 86 0.32 -18.17 21.85
C ALA A 86 -0.31 -16.80 21.50
N SER A 87 -0.02 -16.26 20.28
CA SER A 87 -0.60 -15.03 19.75
C SER A 87 -1.98 -15.22 19.10
N GLY A 88 -2.49 -16.47 19.03
CA GLY A 88 -3.80 -16.76 18.43
C GLY A 88 -3.83 -16.74 16.89
N LEU A 89 -2.69 -16.59 16.22
CA LEU A 89 -2.59 -16.65 14.75
C LEU A 89 -2.77 -18.06 14.21
N LEU A 90 -2.31 -19.07 14.96
CA LEU A 90 -2.51 -20.48 14.69
C LEU A 90 -3.29 -21.15 15.83
N ALA A 91 -3.91 -22.27 15.54
CA ALA A 91 -4.51 -23.11 16.56
C ALA A 91 -3.63 -24.36 16.79
N VAL A 92 -3.65 -24.87 18.02
CA VAL A 92 -3.00 -26.11 18.43
C VAL A 92 -4.05 -27.09 18.94
N ASP A 93 -3.99 -28.36 18.50
CA ASP A 93 -5.02 -29.35 18.81
C ASP A 93 -4.97 -29.80 20.29
N ASP A 94 -3.76 -30.04 20.80
CA ASP A 94 -3.52 -30.38 22.23
C ASP A 94 -2.32 -29.59 22.76
N PRO A 95 -2.54 -28.48 23.49
CA PRO A 95 -1.45 -27.72 24.10
C PRO A 95 -0.63 -28.50 25.14
N ALA A 96 -1.19 -29.55 25.75
CA ALA A 96 -0.54 -30.36 26.76
C ALA A 96 0.37 -31.46 26.18
N ALA A 97 0.25 -31.74 24.90
CA ALA A 97 1.13 -32.70 24.22
C ALA A 97 2.60 -32.30 24.30
N GLY A 98 3.49 -33.26 24.11
CA GLY A 98 4.94 -32.99 24.05
C GLY A 98 5.29 -31.98 22.95
N PRO A 99 6.38 -31.21 23.09
CA PRO A 99 6.71 -30.13 22.13
C PRO A 99 6.86 -30.59 20.67
N LEU A 100 7.24 -31.86 20.46
CA LEU A 100 7.39 -32.45 19.12
C LEU A 100 6.10 -33.14 18.62
N ASP A 101 5.13 -33.35 19.51
CA ASP A 101 3.89 -34.07 19.21
C ASP A 101 2.71 -33.12 18.99
N ARG A 102 2.81 -31.83 19.38
CA ARG A 102 1.80 -30.82 19.16
C ARG A 102 1.53 -30.65 17.67
N ARG A 103 0.27 -30.66 17.29
CA ARG A 103 -0.15 -30.37 15.92
C ARG A 103 -0.76 -28.98 15.84
N TYR A 104 -0.26 -28.21 14.88
CA TYR A 104 -0.69 -26.84 14.64
C TYR A 104 -1.43 -26.75 13.32
N ARG A 105 -2.41 -25.88 13.25
CA ARG A 105 -3.20 -25.63 12.03
C ARG A 105 -3.44 -24.15 11.83
N LEU A 106 -3.54 -23.74 10.58
CA LEU A 106 -4.08 -22.43 10.21
C LEU A 106 -5.61 -22.49 10.30
N PRO A 107 -6.27 -21.67 11.16
CA PRO A 107 -7.72 -21.59 11.17
C PRO A 107 -8.27 -21.17 9.81
N ALA A 108 -9.41 -21.74 9.40
CA ALA A 108 -10.02 -21.43 8.08
C ALA A 108 -10.31 -19.94 7.90
N GLY A 109 -10.70 -19.23 8.97
CA GLY A 109 -10.92 -17.77 8.93
C GLY A 109 -9.65 -16.94 8.81
N HIS A 110 -8.46 -17.51 9.09
CA HIS A 110 -7.17 -16.82 8.95
C HIS A 110 -6.49 -17.07 7.60
N LEU A 111 -6.96 -18.07 6.85
CA LEU A 111 -6.41 -18.40 5.53
C LEU A 111 -6.41 -17.20 4.57
N PRO A 112 -7.52 -16.46 4.38
CA PRO A 112 -7.53 -15.29 3.51
C PRO A 112 -6.53 -14.20 3.91
N VAL A 113 -6.24 -14.09 5.21
CA VAL A 113 -5.38 -13.04 5.78
C VAL A 113 -3.90 -13.38 5.71
N LEU A 114 -3.56 -14.68 5.88
CA LEU A 114 -2.16 -15.11 6.07
C LEU A 114 -1.59 -15.98 4.94
N ALA A 115 -2.44 -16.56 4.09
CA ALA A 115 -2.00 -17.55 3.10
C ALA A 115 -2.52 -17.31 1.67
N ASP A 116 -3.47 -16.41 1.47
CA ASP A 116 -4.08 -16.14 0.17
C ASP A 116 -3.76 -14.71 -0.31
N PRO A 117 -2.70 -14.50 -1.09
CA PRO A 117 -2.31 -13.16 -1.56
C PRO A 117 -3.29 -12.57 -2.59
N ASP A 118 -4.26 -13.33 -3.06
CA ASP A 118 -5.30 -12.86 -3.98
C ASP A 118 -6.56 -12.35 -3.25
N ASP A 119 -6.71 -12.60 -1.95
CA ASP A 119 -7.81 -12.08 -1.15
C ASP A 119 -7.56 -10.62 -0.73
N VAL A 120 -8.58 -9.77 -0.82
CA VAL A 120 -8.50 -8.34 -0.41
C VAL A 120 -8.15 -8.13 1.07
N ARG A 121 -8.34 -9.15 1.89
CA ARG A 121 -7.99 -9.14 3.33
C ARG A 121 -6.57 -9.62 3.62
N TYR A 122 -5.81 -10.00 2.60
CA TYR A 122 -4.44 -10.47 2.78
C TYR A 122 -3.60 -9.42 3.50
N ALA A 123 -3.00 -9.80 4.62
CA ALA A 123 -2.26 -8.89 5.48
C ALA A 123 -0.86 -9.40 5.90
N ALA A 124 -0.46 -10.61 5.46
CA ALA A 124 0.87 -11.12 5.79
C ALA A 124 2.00 -10.25 5.19
N TYR A 125 1.73 -9.52 4.09
CA TYR A 125 2.66 -8.54 3.52
C TYR A 125 3.06 -7.44 4.51
N LYS A 126 2.23 -7.09 5.49
CA LYS A 126 2.56 -6.07 6.52
C LYS A 126 3.84 -6.42 7.28
N GLY A 127 4.12 -7.70 7.50
CA GLY A 127 5.40 -8.14 8.07
C GLY A 127 6.57 -7.81 7.13
N VAL A 128 6.39 -7.97 5.83
CA VAL A 128 7.42 -7.63 4.81
C VAL A 128 7.67 -6.13 4.78
N GLU A 129 6.62 -5.33 4.79
CA GLU A 129 6.70 -3.87 4.82
C GLU A 129 7.41 -3.35 6.06
N MET A 130 7.07 -3.88 7.25
CA MET A 130 7.70 -3.47 8.52
C MET A 130 9.20 -3.77 8.54
N VAL A 131 9.61 -4.95 8.07
CA VAL A 131 11.04 -5.29 7.97
C VAL A 131 11.76 -4.39 6.97
N ARG A 132 11.10 -4.06 5.86
CA ARG A 132 11.64 -3.14 4.85
C ARG A 132 11.80 -1.74 5.40
N ALA A 133 10.79 -1.18 6.05
CA ALA A 133 10.82 0.14 6.66
C ALA A 133 11.88 0.27 7.78
N ALA A 134 12.15 -0.83 8.48
CA ALA A 134 13.14 -0.83 9.56
C ALA A 134 14.60 -0.75 9.07
N ARG A 135 14.91 -1.18 7.84
CA ARG A 135 16.28 -1.21 7.32
C ARG A 135 16.95 0.17 7.23
N PRO A 136 16.30 1.20 6.66
CA PRO A 136 16.90 2.52 6.52
C PRO A 136 16.78 3.41 7.76
N LEU A 137 16.17 2.98 8.86
CA LEU A 137 15.94 3.84 10.02
C LEU A 137 17.20 4.53 10.57
N PRO A 138 18.40 3.88 10.60
CA PRO A 138 19.63 4.60 10.97
C PRO A 138 19.94 5.78 10.03
N ASP A 139 19.73 5.61 8.72
CA ASP A 139 19.96 6.65 7.72
C ASP A 139 18.88 7.73 7.77
N VAL A 140 17.62 7.36 8.05
CA VAL A 140 16.54 8.32 8.33
C VAL A 140 16.91 9.23 9.52
N VAL A 141 17.49 8.69 10.59
CA VAL A 141 17.98 9.49 11.73
C VAL A 141 19.05 10.49 11.28
N GLU A 142 19.96 10.11 10.39
CA GLU A 142 20.96 11.03 9.83
C GLU A 142 20.32 12.08 8.91
N ALA A 143 19.31 11.71 8.11
CA ALA A 143 18.53 12.65 7.32
C ALA A 143 17.80 13.70 8.17
N PHE A 144 17.26 13.30 9.32
CA PHE A 144 16.67 14.25 10.28
C PHE A 144 17.69 15.26 10.85
N ARG A 145 18.98 14.88 10.95
CA ARG A 145 20.03 15.74 11.46
C ARG A 145 20.60 16.69 10.43
N HIS A 146 20.70 16.22 9.18
CA HIS A 146 21.53 16.86 8.17
C HIS A 146 20.76 17.27 6.90
N GLY A 147 19.50 16.86 6.77
CA GLY A 147 18.73 16.96 5.53
C GLY A 147 19.15 15.90 4.50
N GLY A 148 18.52 15.92 3.34
CA GLY A 148 18.72 14.93 2.28
C GLY A 148 17.88 13.66 2.49
N ALA A 149 17.99 12.71 1.56
CA ALA A 149 17.31 11.43 1.60
C ALA A 149 18.21 10.32 2.15
N PRO A 150 17.68 9.29 2.80
CA PRO A 150 18.41 8.06 3.04
C PRO A 150 18.78 7.42 1.68
N PRO A 151 19.83 6.58 1.64
CA PRO A 151 20.15 5.83 0.42
C PRO A 151 18.90 5.11 -0.11
N PRO A 152 18.67 5.12 -1.43
CA PRO A 152 17.53 4.44 -1.99
C PRO A 152 17.52 2.99 -1.53
N LEU A 153 16.38 2.54 -1.01
CA LEU A 153 16.18 1.13 -0.75
C LEU A 153 16.31 0.42 -2.09
N SER A 154 17.27 -0.49 -2.21
CA SER A 154 17.23 -1.45 -3.30
C SER A 154 15.93 -2.24 -3.15
N TRP A 155 14.98 -1.90 -3.98
CA TRP A 155 13.71 -2.58 -4.04
C TRP A 155 13.97 -3.99 -4.58
N ALA A 156 13.97 -4.98 -3.70
CA ALA A 156 13.57 -6.28 -4.19
C ALA A 156 12.11 -6.10 -4.66
N PRO A 157 11.78 -6.39 -5.93
CA PRO A 157 10.44 -6.13 -6.49
C PRO A 157 9.30 -6.75 -5.69
N GLU A 158 9.63 -7.71 -4.87
CA GLU A 158 8.77 -8.65 -4.16
C GLU A 158 7.98 -8.06 -2.97
N GLY A 159 8.20 -6.84 -2.53
CA GLY A 159 7.59 -6.36 -1.27
C GLY A 159 6.56 -5.26 -1.43
N ARG A 160 6.66 -4.39 -2.44
CA ARG A 160 5.71 -3.28 -2.66
C ARG A 160 4.53 -3.70 -3.53
N ALA A 161 4.77 -4.66 -4.43
CA ALA A 161 3.80 -5.12 -5.41
C ALA A 161 2.61 -5.86 -4.80
N GLU A 162 2.80 -6.52 -3.66
CA GLU A 162 1.82 -7.46 -3.13
C GLU A 162 0.66 -6.76 -2.41
N PHE A 163 0.91 -5.61 -1.78
CA PHE A 163 -0.13 -4.88 -1.05
C PHE A 163 -1.26 -4.42 -1.98
N ASN A 164 -0.90 -3.66 -3.01
CA ASN A 164 -1.88 -3.05 -3.89
C ASN A 164 -2.44 -4.06 -4.90
N ARG A 165 -1.73 -5.18 -5.15
CA ARG A 165 -2.13 -6.20 -6.11
C ARG A 165 -3.52 -6.73 -5.82
N ALA A 166 -3.78 -7.22 -4.60
CA ALA A 166 -5.08 -7.77 -4.24
C ALA A 166 -6.21 -6.74 -4.40
N LEU A 167 -5.96 -5.48 -4.01
CA LEU A 167 -6.90 -4.39 -4.16
C LEU A 167 -7.19 -4.08 -5.64
N PHE A 168 -6.16 -3.90 -6.46
CA PHE A 168 -6.32 -3.59 -7.87
C PHE A 168 -7.02 -4.72 -8.62
N VAL A 169 -6.57 -5.96 -8.44
CA VAL A 169 -7.12 -7.11 -9.15
C VAL A 169 -8.59 -7.34 -8.81
N ASN A 170 -8.98 -7.14 -7.55
CA ASN A 170 -10.34 -7.41 -7.11
C ASN A 170 -11.28 -6.21 -7.19
N LEU A 171 -10.81 -4.98 -6.98
CA LEU A 171 -11.69 -3.84 -6.77
C LEU A 171 -11.61 -2.78 -7.88
N LEU A 172 -10.43 -2.55 -8.50
CA LEU A 172 -10.25 -1.45 -9.43
C LEU A 172 -11.20 -1.52 -10.63
N GLY A 173 -11.29 -2.68 -11.27
CA GLY A 173 -12.10 -2.88 -12.46
C GLY A 173 -13.54 -3.31 -12.20
N SER A 174 -13.84 -3.84 -11.00
CA SER A 174 -15.16 -4.35 -10.63
C SER A 174 -16.01 -3.32 -9.87
N GLU A 175 -15.37 -2.43 -9.11
CA GLU A 175 -16.06 -1.50 -8.22
C GLU A 175 -15.65 -0.05 -8.47
N TRP A 176 -14.36 0.29 -8.37
CA TRP A 176 -13.93 1.69 -8.32
C TRP A 176 -14.09 2.42 -9.65
N LEU A 177 -13.53 1.91 -10.75
CA LEU A 177 -13.70 2.55 -12.07
C LEU A 177 -15.14 2.53 -12.56
N PRO A 178 -15.93 1.46 -12.39
CA PRO A 178 -17.36 1.46 -12.72
C PRO A 178 -18.17 2.51 -11.95
N ALA A 179 -17.82 2.82 -10.71
CA ALA A 179 -18.49 3.85 -9.93
C ALA A 179 -18.21 5.28 -10.45
N ILE A 180 -17.13 5.50 -11.23
CA ILE A 180 -16.87 6.76 -11.94
C ILE A 180 -17.53 6.68 -13.33
N GLY A 181 -18.84 6.87 -13.38
CA GLY A 181 -19.67 6.52 -14.52
C GLY A 181 -19.29 7.15 -15.87
N GLU A 182 -18.61 8.30 -15.93
CA GLU A 182 -18.09 8.87 -17.17
C GLU A 182 -16.81 8.18 -17.63
N VAL A 183 -15.91 7.81 -16.69
CA VAL A 183 -14.70 7.04 -16.94
C VAL A 183 -15.10 5.65 -17.46
N ASP A 184 -15.97 4.93 -16.74
CA ASP A 184 -16.45 3.61 -17.16
C ASP A 184 -17.04 3.64 -18.56
N ARG A 185 -17.90 4.62 -18.86
CA ARG A 185 -18.50 4.76 -20.20
C ARG A 185 -17.44 4.99 -21.28
N ARG A 186 -16.41 5.81 -21.00
CA ARG A 186 -15.34 6.07 -21.98
C ARG A 186 -14.47 4.83 -22.19
N LEU A 187 -14.11 4.10 -21.13
CA LEU A 187 -13.30 2.87 -21.22
C LEU A 187 -14.01 1.75 -21.98
N ARG A 188 -15.36 1.77 -22.01
CA ARG A 188 -16.19 0.80 -22.77
C ARG A 188 -16.57 1.28 -24.17
N ALA A 189 -16.33 2.53 -24.52
CA ALA A 189 -16.75 3.12 -25.79
C ALA A 189 -15.83 2.80 -26.98
N GLU A 190 -16.29 3.15 -28.18
CA GLU A 190 -15.48 3.22 -29.40
C GLU A 190 -15.15 4.69 -29.73
N PRO A 191 -13.97 4.97 -30.27
CA PRO A 191 -12.83 4.06 -30.47
C PRO A 191 -12.23 3.60 -29.12
N PRO A 192 -11.43 2.51 -29.11
CA PRO A 192 -10.80 2.00 -27.89
C PRO A 192 -10.03 3.11 -27.13
N ALA A 193 -10.24 3.14 -25.81
CA ALA A 193 -9.60 4.15 -24.97
C ALA A 193 -8.11 3.85 -24.74
N ARG A 194 -7.33 4.92 -24.59
CA ARG A 194 -5.95 4.85 -24.13
C ARG A 194 -5.85 5.34 -22.70
N VAL A 195 -5.13 4.62 -21.86
CA VAL A 195 -4.92 4.95 -20.46
C VAL A 195 -3.43 5.16 -20.20
N ALA A 196 -3.06 6.21 -19.46
CA ALA A 196 -1.74 6.37 -18.87
C ALA A 196 -1.83 6.09 -17.38
N ASP A 197 -0.86 5.35 -16.83
CA ASP A 197 -0.77 5.02 -15.41
C ASP A 197 0.57 5.54 -14.87
N MET A 198 0.54 6.68 -14.19
CA MET A 198 1.73 7.40 -13.74
C MET A 198 2.11 6.95 -12.32
N GLY A 199 3.35 6.55 -12.11
CA GLY A 199 3.79 5.88 -10.89
C GLY A 199 3.20 4.47 -10.80
N CYS A 200 3.21 3.74 -11.93
CA CYS A 200 2.53 2.46 -12.08
C CYS A 200 3.10 1.33 -11.21
N GLY A 201 4.25 1.56 -10.57
CA GLY A 201 4.91 0.55 -9.76
C GLY A 201 5.13 -0.73 -10.57
N THR A 202 4.87 -1.88 -9.97
CA THR A 202 5.00 -3.20 -10.62
C THR A 202 3.84 -3.55 -11.57
N GLY A 203 2.99 -2.57 -11.95
CA GLY A 203 2.04 -2.65 -13.04
C GLY A 203 0.68 -3.27 -12.71
N TRP A 204 0.37 -3.56 -11.45
CA TRP A 204 -0.88 -4.25 -11.11
C TRP A 204 -2.15 -3.43 -11.38
N SER A 205 -2.12 -2.12 -11.22
CA SER A 205 -3.20 -1.20 -11.62
C SER A 205 -3.45 -1.25 -13.13
N SER A 206 -2.39 -1.13 -13.92
CA SER A 206 -2.42 -1.21 -15.38
C SER A 206 -2.96 -2.56 -15.87
N ILE A 207 -2.51 -3.66 -15.28
CA ILE A 207 -2.96 -5.03 -15.59
C ILE A 207 -4.44 -5.21 -15.23
N ALA A 208 -4.85 -4.73 -14.06
CA ALA A 208 -6.24 -4.81 -13.61
C ALA A 208 -7.17 -4.01 -14.53
N MET A 209 -6.79 -2.79 -14.93
CA MET A 209 -7.53 -1.99 -15.90
C MET A 209 -7.68 -2.70 -17.25
N ALA A 210 -6.58 -3.20 -17.81
CA ALA A 210 -6.60 -3.89 -19.09
C ALA A 210 -7.37 -5.21 -19.06
N THR A 211 -7.43 -5.87 -17.91
CA THR A 211 -8.23 -7.09 -17.70
C THR A 211 -9.72 -6.76 -17.67
N ALA A 212 -10.12 -5.74 -16.91
CA ALA A 212 -11.52 -5.35 -16.75
C ALA A 212 -12.10 -4.70 -18.02
N TYR A 213 -11.25 -4.03 -18.81
CA TYR A 213 -11.64 -3.35 -20.04
C TYR A 213 -10.84 -3.91 -21.24
N PRO A 214 -11.32 -5.00 -21.87
CA PRO A 214 -10.52 -5.77 -22.84
C PRO A 214 -10.12 -5.03 -24.12
N ARG A 215 -10.67 -3.83 -24.37
CA ARG A 215 -10.37 -3.05 -25.60
C ARG A 215 -9.36 -1.92 -25.38
N ILE A 216 -9.10 -1.52 -24.14
CA ILE A 216 -8.17 -0.42 -23.87
C ILE A 216 -6.71 -0.84 -24.08
N THR A 217 -5.86 0.16 -24.29
CA THR A 217 -4.40 0.05 -24.13
C THR A 217 -3.96 0.87 -22.94
N VAL A 218 -2.95 0.40 -22.22
CA VAL A 218 -2.40 1.08 -21.06
C VAL A 218 -0.90 1.27 -21.25
N ASP A 219 -0.44 2.50 -21.08
CA ASP A 219 0.97 2.86 -21.01
C ASP A 219 1.28 3.24 -19.55
N GLY A 220 2.07 2.43 -18.83
CA GLY A 220 2.52 2.66 -17.47
C GLY A 220 3.89 3.33 -17.42
N PHE A 221 4.06 4.27 -16.48
CA PHE A 221 5.30 5.02 -16.29
C PHE A 221 5.77 4.95 -14.85
N ASP A 222 7.03 4.64 -14.63
CA ASP A 222 7.69 4.69 -13.32
C ASP A 222 9.15 5.12 -13.47
N LEU A 223 9.74 5.69 -12.42
CA LEU A 223 11.15 6.10 -12.41
C LEU A 223 12.14 4.96 -12.21
N ASP A 224 11.69 3.89 -11.54
CA ASP A 224 12.56 2.78 -11.14
C ASP A 224 12.62 1.70 -12.24
N PRO A 225 13.78 1.49 -12.87
CA PRO A 225 13.93 0.50 -13.93
C PRO A 225 13.70 -0.95 -13.47
N ASP A 226 13.99 -1.28 -12.21
CA ASP A 226 13.78 -2.63 -11.69
C ASP A 226 12.27 -2.90 -11.48
N VAL A 227 11.55 -1.88 -11.06
CA VAL A 227 10.09 -1.93 -10.91
C VAL A 227 9.41 -2.05 -12.28
N VAL A 228 9.85 -1.28 -13.28
CA VAL A 228 9.35 -1.37 -14.66
C VAL A 228 9.63 -2.75 -15.27
N ALA A 229 10.82 -3.32 -15.03
CA ALA A 229 11.13 -4.66 -15.50
C ALA A 229 10.21 -5.74 -14.87
N ALA A 230 9.88 -5.60 -13.60
CA ALA A 230 8.90 -6.48 -12.94
C ALA A 230 7.49 -6.30 -13.51
N ALA A 231 7.07 -5.06 -13.80
CA ALA A 231 5.78 -4.77 -14.42
C ALA A 231 5.63 -5.42 -15.80
N ASP A 232 6.68 -5.37 -16.62
CA ASP A 232 6.73 -6.05 -17.92
C ASP A 232 6.60 -7.58 -17.79
N GLU A 233 7.22 -8.18 -16.75
CA GLU A 233 7.09 -9.61 -16.49
C GLU A 233 5.66 -9.96 -16.11
N HIS A 234 5.05 -9.22 -15.16
CA HIS A 234 3.67 -9.44 -14.74
C HIS A 234 2.67 -9.29 -15.91
N ALA A 235 2.85 -8.29 -16.79
CA ALA A 235 2.00 -8.15 -17.96
C ALA A 235 2.15 -9.33 -18.94
N ARG A 236 3.36 -9.87 -19.09
CA ARG A 236 3.62 -11.07 -19.91
C ARG A 236 2.95 -12.31 -19.32
N GLU A 237 3.07 -12.52 -18.01
CA GLU A 237 2.43 -13.63 -17.30
C GLU A 237 0.91 -13.56 -17.36
N ALA A 238 0.35 -12.33 -17.29
CA ALA A 238 -1.08 -12.08 -17.47
C ALA A 238 -1.56 -12.20 -18.91
N GLY A 239 -0.67 -12.38 -19.90
CA GLY A 239 -1.02 -12.45 -21.32
C GLY A 239 -1.48 -11.11 -21.92
N LEU A 240 -1.02 -9.97 -21.36
CA LEU A 240 -1.45 -8.62 -21.72
C LEU A 240 -0.38 -7.77 -22.40
N ALA A 241 0.80 -8.31 -22.69
CA ALA A 241 1.94 -7.58 -23.23
C ALA A 241 1.69 -6.92 -24.61
N ASP A 242 0.64 -7.27 -25.30
CA ASP A 242 0.19 -6.63 -26.54
C ASP A 242 -0.58 -5.31 -26.30
N ARG A 243 -1.17 -5.13 -25.11
CA ARG A 243 -2.03 -3.99 -24.76
C ARG A 243 -1.53 -3.17 -23.56
N VAL A 244 -0.64 -3.70 -22.76
CA VAL A 244 -0.03 -3.03 -21.59
C VAL A 244 1.47 -2.92 -21.82
N ARG A 245 1.99 -1.72 -21.69
CA ARG A 245 3.42 -1.43 -21.90
C ARG A 245 3.92 -0.56 -20.78
N PHE A 246 5.16 -0.77 -20.37
CA PHE A 246 5.77 0.02 -19.31
C PHE A 246 7.04 0.74 -19.83
N SER A 247 7.34 1.88 -19.25
CA SER A 247 8.50 2.69 -19.63
C SER A 247 9.10 3.37 -18.40
N VAL A 248 10.44 3.42 -18.35
CA VAL A 248 11.15 4.19 -17.33
C VAL A 248 11.09 5.66 -17.72
N LEU A 249 10.23 6.43 -17.08
CA LEU A 249 10.02 7.85 -17.35
C LEU A 249 9.70 8.62 -16.05
N ASP A 250 10.17 9.87 -15.99
CA ASP A 250 9.81 10.79 -14.92
C ASP A 250 8.39 11.32 -15.17
N ALA A 251 7.50 11.14 -14.19
CA ALA A 251 6.14 11.67 -14.25
C ALA A 251 6.09 13.21 -14.38
N ALA A 252 7.14 13.90 -13.97
CA ALA A 252 7.26 15.34 -14.07
C ALA A 252 7.84 15.82 -15.41
N ASP A 253 8.17 14.93 -16.36
CA ASP A 253 8.65 15.30 -17.69
C ASP A 253 7.50 15.96 -18.50
N PRO A 254 7.64 17.23 -18.93
CA PRO A 254 6.60 17.92 -19.69
C PRO A 254 6.36 17.34 -21.08
N ASP A 255 7.33 16.58 -21.60
CA ASP A 255 7.30 16.00 -22.95
C ASP A 255 6.80 14.54 -22.96
N LEU A 256 6.12 14.08 -21.90
CA LEU A 256 5.54 12.74 -21.85
C LEU A 256 4.65 12.48 -23.09
N PRO A 257 4.83 11.34 -23.75
CA PRO A 257 4.21 11.07 -25.05
C PRO A 257 2.73 10.71 -24.92
N GLY A 258 1.98 11.00 -25.95
CA GLY A 258 0.64 10.43 -26.15
C GLY A 258 -0.51 11.40 -25.93
N ARG A 259 -1.70 10.84 -26.12
CA ARG A 259 -3.01 11.45 -25.80
C ARG A 259 -3.86 10.35 -25.19
N TYR A 260 -4.34 10.58 -23.98
CA TYR A 260 -4.99 9.57 -23.17
C TYR A 260 -6.40 10.02 -22.75
N ASP A 261 -7.31 9.09 -22.78
CA ASP A 261 -8.69 9.29 -22.33
C ASP A 261 -8.80 9.27 -20.80
N LEU A 262 -7.88 8.57 -20.16
CA LEU A 262 -7.73 8.52 -18.72
C LEU A 262 -6.25 8.55 -18.35
N VAL A 263 -5.91 9.38 -17.37
CA VAL A 263 -4.62 9.32 -16.67
C VAL A 263 -4.89 8.95 -15.23
N THR A 264 -4.19 7.95 -14.71
CA THR A 264 -4.30 7.49 -13.31
C THR A 264 -3.02 7.76 -12.55
N ILE A 265 -3.15 8.12 -11.27
CA ILE A 265 -2.05 8.25 -10.30
C ILE A 265 -2.55 7.63 -9.00
N PHE A 266 -2.13 6.39 -8.71
CA PHE A 266 -2.61 5.65 -7.56
C PHE A 266 -1.50 5.46 -6.53
N GLU A 267 -1.69 6.03 -5.34
CA GLU A 267 -0.75 5.95 -4.21
C GLU A 267 0.70 6.30 -4.60
N ALA A 268 0.85 7.33 -5.41
CA ALA A 268 2.13 7.73 -5.94
C ALA A 268 2.38 9.25 -5.89
N LEU A 269 1.33 10.09 -5.92
CA LEU A 269 1.50 11.53 -6.03
C LEU A 269 2.21 12.15 -4.82
N HIS A 270 1.92 11.66 -3.64
CA HIS A 270 2.53 12.12 -2.38
C HIS A 270 4.03 11.78 -2.27
N ASP A 271 4.50 10.76 -3.01
CA ASP A 271 5.89 10.33 -3.09
C ASP A 271 6.69 11.10 -4.17
N MET A 272 5.99 11.78 -5.10
CA MET A 272 6.66 12.52 -6.17
C MET A 272 7.32 13.79 -5.64
N ALA A 273 8.59 14.01 -5.99
CA ALA A 273 9.30 15.21 -5.60
C ALA A 273 8.65 16.48 -6.19
N ARG A 274 8.17 16.40 -7.43
CA ARG A 274 7.59 17.52 -8.20
C ARG A 274 6.13 17.26 -8.59
N PRO A 275 5.20 17.23 -7.63
CA PRO A 275 3.80 16.84 -7.89
C PRO A 275 3.05 17.84 -8.79
N VAL A 276 3.41 19.12 -8.78
CA VAL A 276 2.78 20.13 -9.65
C VAL A 276 3.16 19.88 -11.11
N GLU A 277 4.43 19.61 -11.39
CA GLU A 277 4.94 19.30 -12.72
C GLU A 277 4.36 17.96 -13.22
N ALA A 278 4.28 16.94 -12.36
CA ALA A 278 3.66 15.67 -12.69
C ALA A 278 2.18 15.83 -13.06
N LEU A 279 1.42 16.63 -12.30
CA LEU A 279 0.03 16.95 -12.61
C LEU A 279 -0.10 17.80 -13.89
N ALA A 280 0.86 18.71 -14.17
CA ALA A 280 0.87 19.48 -15.40
C ALA A 280 1.15 18.59 -16.62
N ALA A 281 2.07 17.64 -16.50
CA ALA A 281 2.33 16.62 -17.52
C ALA A 281 1.09 15.74 -17.74
N ALA A 282 0.46 15.25 -16.67
CA ALA A 282 -0.79 14.50 -16.74
C ALA A 282 -1.88 15.25 -17.51
N ARG A 283 -2.05 16.56 -17.23
CA ARG A 283 -2.97 17.42 -17.97
C ARG A 283 -2.59 17.56 -19.44
N GLY A 284 -1.30 17.71 -19.72
CA GLY A 284 -0.76 17.84 -21.09
C GLY A 284 -0.98 16.60 -21.95
N MET A 285 -1.05 15.42 -21.33
CA MET A 285 -1.30 14.14 -22.00
C MET A 285 -2.79 13.84 -22.24
N LEU A 286 -3.73 14.64 -21.73
CA LEU A 286 -5.16 14.35 -21.94
C LEU A 286 -5.56 14.51 -23.41
N ALA A 287 -6.35 13.59 -23.88
CA ALA A 287 -7.17 13.75 -25.07
C ALA A 287 -8.36 14.68 -24.75
N ASP A 288 -9.05 15.15 -25.80
CA ASP A 288 -10.25 15.96 -25.65
C ASP A 288 -11.31 15.18 -24.84
N GLY A 289 -11.76 15.75 -23.74
CA GLY A 289 -12.71 15.10 -22.83
C GLY A 289 -12.11 14.02 -21.92
N GLY A 290 -10.77 13.88 -21.89
CA GLY A 290 -10.06 12.98 -20.99
C GLY A 290 -10.15 13.41 -19.52
N SER A 291 -9.86 12.50 -18.61
CA SER A 291 -9.93 12.70 -17.17
C SER A 291 -8.63 12.28 -16.48
N VAL A 292 -8.28 12.95 -15.39
CA VAL A 292 -7.24 12.49 -14.45
C VAL A 292 -7.93 12.00 -13.18
N VAL A 293 -7.59 10.79 -12.76
CA VAL A 293 -8.05 10.20 -11.49
C VAL A 293 -6.84 9.95 -10.59
N VAL A 294 -6.90 10.49 -9.39
CA VAL A 294 -5.89 10.31 -8.34
C VAL A 294 -6.52 9.52 -7.20
N ALA A 295 -5.83 8.53 -6.69
CA ALA A 295 -6.16 7.89 -5.41
C ALA A 295 -4.97 8.02 -4.47
N ASP A 296 -5.23 8.44 -3.23
CA ASP A 296 -4.20 8.67 -2.24
C ASP A 296 -4.76 8.43 -0.83
N GLU A 297 -3.91 8.50 0.19
CA GLU A 297 -4.25 8.19 1.57
C GLU A 297 -5.53 8.91 2.07
N PRO A 298 -6.44 8.21 2.79
CA PRO A 298 -7.72 8.76 3.22
C PRO A 298 -7.56 9.63 4.50
N VAL A 299 -6.63 10.57 4.50
CA VAL A 299 -6.35 11.45 5.64
C VAL A 299 -7.43 12.50 5.83
N ALA A 300 -7.59 13.02 7.06
CA ALA A 300 -8.56 14.05 7.38
C ALA A 300 -8.28 15.36 6.61
N ASP A 301 -9.32 16.18 6.42
CA ASP A 301 -9.21 17.46 5.70
C ASP A 301 -8.30 18.44 6.42
N GLU A 302 -8.28 18.41 7.76
CA GLU A 302 -7.45 19.27 8.61
C GLU A 302 -6.69 18.43 9.65
N PHE A 303 -5.59 18.99 10.15
CA PHE A 303 -4.88 18.40 11.28
C PHE A 303 -5.73 18.42 12.54
N GLY A 304 -5.88 17.27 13.19
CA GLY A 304 -6.63 17.13 14.44
C GLY A 304 -5.95 16.15 15.41
N VAL A 305 -6.25 16.30 16.69
CA VAL A 305 -5.81 15.38 17.74
C VAL A 305 -6.97 15.05 18.69
N PRO A 306 -7.19 13.77 19.04
CA PRO A 306 -6.48 12.60 18.52
C PRO A 306 -6.83 12.35 17.03
N ALA A 307 -5.86 11.88 16.26
CA ALA A 307 -6.07 11.46 14.88
C ALA A 307 -6.64 10.03 14.81
N SER A 308 -7.28 9.68 13.69
CA SER A 308 -7.74 8.31 13.42
C SER A 308 -6.58 7.32 13.31
N GLU A 309 -6.87 6.01 13.34
CA GLU A 309 -5.84 4.98 13.17
C GLU A 309 -5.21 5.04 11.78
N GLU A 310 -5.99 5.29 10.74
CA GLU A 310 -5.55 5.44 9.36
C GLU A 310 -4.60 6.64 9.20
N GLU A 311 -4.97 7.80 9.75
CA GLU A 311 -4.11 8.99 9.69
C GLU A 311 -2.82 8.80 10.51
N ARG A 312 -2.89 8.14 11.66
CA ARG A 312 -1.69 7.79 12.43
C ARG A 312 -0.77 6.83 11.67
N TYR A 313 -1.36 5.88 10.94
CA TYR A 313 -0.63 4.95 10.08
C TYR A 313 0.05 5.68 8.92
N ALA A 314 -0.66 6.58 8.24
CA ALA A 314 -0.11 7.42 7.18
C ALA A 314 1.04 8.32 7.69
N TYR A 315 0.89 8.95 8.88
CA TYR A 315 1.98 9.70 9.51
C TYR A 315 3.19 8.82 9.82
N GLY A 316 2.98 7.62 10.32
CA GLY A 316 4.06 6.66 10.58
C GLY A 316 4.87 6.37 9.32
N TRP A 317 4.20 6.02 8.23
CA TRP A 317 4.84 5.79 6.92
C TRP A 317 5.50 7.05 6.37
N SER A 318 4.85 8.19 6.50
CA SER A 318 5.43 9.47 6.07
C SER A 318 6.78 9.73 6.75
N VAL A 319 6.85 9.56 8.07
CA VAL A 319 8.08 9.80 8.86
C VAL A 319 9.22 8.84 8.49
N VAL A 320 8.92 7.56 8.27
CA VAL A 320 9.97 6.53 8.10
C VAL A 320 10.32 6.21 6.65
N SER A 321 9.48 6.61 5.70
CA SER A 321 9.63 6.23 4.29
C SER A 321 9.31 7.38 3.32
N CYS A 322 8.04 7.76 3.15
CA CYS A 322 7.60 8.62 2.04
C CYS A 322 8.27 9.99 2.06
N LEU A 323 8.23 10.70 3.19
CA LEU A 323 8.86 12.01 3.28
C LEU A 323 10.40 11.95 3.11
N PRO A 324 11.14 11.07 3.83
CA PRO A 324 12.58 10.94 3.61
C PRO A 324 12.96 10.59 2.17
N SER A 325 12.22 9.72 1.50
CA SER A 325 12.49 9.33 0.11
C SER A 325 12.33 10.50 -0.87
N ALA A 326 11.35 11.37 -0.63
CA ALA A 326 11.11 12.54 -1.48
C ALA A 326 12.18 13.66 -1.29
N MET A 327 12.99 13.62 -0.24
CA MET A 327 13.97 14.67 0.08
C MET A 327 15.29 14.59 -0.70
N ASP A 328 15.40 13.69 -1.69
CA ASP A 328 16.58 13.58 -2.55
C ASP A 328 16.66 14.69 -3.62
N ASP A 329 15.52 15.21 -4.04
CA ASP A 329 15.45 16.34 -4.98
C ASP A 329 15.50 17.68 -4.22
N PRO A 330 16.42 18.59 -4.53
CA PRO A 330 16.50 19.91 -3.89
C PRO A 330 15.25 20.79 -4.12
N GLU A 331 14.49 20.53 -5.18
CA GLU A 331 13.26 21.24 -5.53
C GLU A 331 11.99 20.50 -5.07
N THR A 332 12.16 19.50 -4.20
CA THR A 332 11.04 18.68 -3.73
C THR A 332 9.96 19.49 -3.02
N ALA A 333 8.70 19.14 -3.29
CA ALA A 333 7.56 19.64 -2.52
C ALA A 333 7.50 19.06 -1.09
N ALA A 334 8.25 17.98 -0.81
CA ALA A 334 8.32 17.29 0.46
C ALA A 334 6.93 16.98 1.05
N THR A 335 6.04 16.41 0.23
CA THR A 335 4.63 16.22 0.58
C THR A 335 4.48 15.16 1.68
N GLY A 336 5.03 13.97 1.47
CA GLY A 336 4.86 12.82 2.35
C GLY A 336 3.43 12.24 2.31
N ALA A 337 3.23 11.07 2.92
CA ALA A 337 1.98 10.32 2.83
C ALA A 337 0.72 11.06 3.35
N VAL A 338 0.89 12.08 4.19
CA VAL A 338 -0.25 12.86 4.71
C VAL A 338 -0.58 14.01 3.76
N MET A 339 -0.90 13.69 2.51
CA MET A 339 -1.33 14.66 1.50
C MET A 339 -2.81 14.99 1.68
N ARG A 340 -3.11 16.11 2.35
CA ARG A 340 -4.50 16.53 2.60
C ARG A 340 -5.21 16.99 1.31
N PRO A 341 -6.54 16.87 1.23
CA PRO A 341 -7.33 17.29 0.06
C PRO A 341 -7.02 18.74 -0.38
N ALA A 342 -6.82 19.65 0.56
CA ALA A 342 -6.44 21.04 0.26
C ALA A 342 -5.05 21.16 -0.38
N THR A 343 -4.11 20.27 -0.04
CA THR A 343 -2.77 20.21 -0.64
C THR A 343 -2.87 19.72 -2.09
N LEU A 344 -3.59 18.61 -2.33
CA LEU A 344 -3.85 18.14 -3.68
C LEU A 344 -4.54 19.19 -4.55
N ALA A 345 -5.58 19.86 -4.01
CA ALA A 345 -6.29 20.92 -4.73
C ALA A 345 -5.37 22.09 -5.11
N ARG A 346 -4.45 22.48 -4.22
CA ARG A 346 -3.44 23.50 -4.51
C ARG A 346 -2.48 23.08 -5.61
N TYR A 347 -1.99 21.84 -5.59
CA TYR A 347 -1.13 21.31 -6.64
C TYR A 347 -1.85 21.23 -7.98
N ALA A 348 -3.06 20.70 -8.00
CA ALA A 348 -3.88 20.61 -9.21
C ALA A 348 -4.18 21.98 -9.81
N HIS A 349 -4.51 22.98 -8.97
CA HIS A 349 -4.72 24.35 -9.43
C HIS A 349 -3.44 24.95 -10.04
N ALA A 350 -2.29 24.77 -9.38
CA ALA A 350 -1.00 25.23 -9.90
C ALA A 350 -0.63 24.55 -11.23
N ALA A 351 -1.02 23.29 -11.43
CA ALA A 351 -0.87 22.52 -12.67
C ALA A 351 -1.90 22.91 -13.76
N GLY A 352 -2.84 23.83 -13.48
CA GLY A 352 -3.81 24.36 -14.44
C GLY A 352 -5.12 23.59 -14.53
N PHE A 353 -5.44 22.75 -13.54
CA PHE A 353 -6.78 22.20 -13.42
C PHE A 353 -7.76 23.22 -12.81
N ALA A 354 -9.00 23.22 -13.28
CA ALA A 354 -10.02 24.16 -12.81
C ALA A 354 -10.53 23.81 -11.42
N ARG A 355 -10.64 22.52 -11.13
CA ARG A 355 -11.12 22.02 -9.83
C ARG A 355 -10.68 20.59 -9.56
N THR A 356 -10.66 20.26 -8.27
CA THR A 356 -10.47 18.88 -7.75
C THR A 356 -11.79 18.44 -7.14
N GLU A 357 -12.30 17.30 -7.57
CA GLU A 357 -13.54 16.71 -7.08
C GLU A 357 -13.20 15.45 -6.26
N THR A 358 -13.59 15.40 -5.00
CA THR A 358 -13.56 14.14 -4.24
C THR A 358 -14.66 13.23 -4.76
N LEU A 359 -14.31 12.03 -5.18
CA LEU A 359 -15.26 11.06 -5.68
C LEU A 359 -15.91 10.30 -4.51
N PRO A 360 -17.24 10.06 -4.55
CA PRO A 360 -17.95 9.35 -3.49
C PRO A 360 -17.79 7.83 -3.64
N LEU A 361 -16.55 7.36 -3.64
CA LEU A 361 -16.22 5.94 -3.67
C LEU A 361 -16.03 5.43 -2.25
N GLU A 362 -16.66 4.29 -1.94
CA GLU A 362 -16.43 3.60 -0.68
C GLU A 362 -15.10 2.85 -0.75
N SER A 363 -14.14 3.27 0.06
CA SER A 363 -12.84 2.63 0.19
C SER A 363 -12.23 2.96 1.56
N ASP A 364 -11.80 1.94 2.27
CA ASP A 364 -11.11 2.09 3.56
C ASP A 364 -9.60 2.37 3.40
N VAL A 365 -9.09 2.26 2.15
CA VAL A 365 -7.65 2.34 1.89
C VAL A 365 -7.25 3.61 1.15
N TRP A 366 -8.11 4.17 0.28
CA TRP A 366 -7.81 5.37 -0.48
C TRP A 366 -9.00 6.31 -0.58
N ARG A 367 -8.69 7.61 -0.70
CA ARG A 367 -9.62 8.62 -1.15
C ARG A 367 -9.36 8.92 -2.62
N PHE A 368 -10.42 8.91 -3.42
CA PHE A 368 -10.35 9.11 -4.86
C PHE A 368 -10.72 10.55 -5.22
N TYR A 369 -9.99 11.07 -6.18
CA TYR A 369 -10.20 12.42 -6.71
C TYR A 369 -10.23 12.40 -8.22
N ARG A 370 -11.06 13.28 -8.79
CA ARG A 370 -11.02 13.62 -10.21
C ARG A 370 -10.51 15.06 -10.37
N LEU A 371 -9.53 15.23 -11.23
CA LEU A 371 -9.02 16.53 -11.61
C LEU A 371 -9.68 16.97 -12.92
N VAL A 372 -10.37 18.11 -12.91
CA VAL A 372 -11.11 18.63 -14.05
C VAL A 372 -10.27 19.71 -14.72
N PRO A 373 -9.88 19.52 -16.03
CA PRO A 373 -9.16 20.54 -16.76
C PRO A 373 -9.96 21.85 -16.84
N GLY A 374 -9.26 23.01 -16.85
CA GLY A 374 -9.88 24.28 -17.20
C GLY A 374 -10.32 24.29 -18.67
N GLU A 375 -11.37 25.04 -18.98
CA GLU A 375 -11.72 25.36 -20.36
C GLU A 375 -10.51 26.11 -20.96
N GLY A 376 -9.91 25.56 -22.03
CA GLY A 376 -8.76 26.09 -22.72
C GLY A 376 -9.08 27.34 -23.54
#